data_f0dcc76610c8903809c72e585edece0a
#
_entry.id   f0dcc76610c8903809c72e585edece0a
#
_cell.length_a   1.000
_cell.length_b   1.000
_cell.length_c   1.000
_cell.angle_alpha   90.00
_cell.angle_beta   90.00
_cell.angle_gamma   90.00
#
_symmetry.space_group_name_H-M   'P 1'
#
loop_
_entity.id
_entity.type
_entity.pdbx_description
1 polymer ?
#
loop_
_entity_poly.entity_id
_entity_poly.type
_entity_poly.pdbx_seq_one_letter_code
_entity_poly.pdbx_strand_id
1 'polypeptide(L)'
;MKKYEEISVSEMLKLDESEYLVIDIRDEIAFTYGTINNAVNIPQNQLDEKLGTLPKDKLLIICCKSGIISDPVAQNMREKGFNAANLKEGYYGYMLANLKDDSDRVKDIERSINKKFHKGIWSKFTSAINDYQLVEEGDKIAVCISGGKDSML
;
A
#
# COMPACT_ATOMS: atom_id res chain seq x y z
N MET A 1 9.17 25.23 -6.53
CA MET A 1 8.59 23.91 -6.17
C MET A 1 7.11 24.06 -5.89
N LYS A 2 6.29 23.14 -6.39
CA LYS A 2 4.85 23.11 -6.13
C LYS A 2 4.64 22.71 -4.67
N LYS A 3 3.83 23.46 -3.92
CA LYS A 3 3.50 23.14 -2.53
C LYS A 3 2.25 22.28 -2.52
N TYR A 4 2.35 21.13 -1.89
CA TYR A 4 1.22 20.24 -1.65
C TYR A 4 0.96 20.19 -0.15
N GLU A 5 -0.30 20.27 0.27
CA GLU A 5 -0.69 19.91 1.64
C GLU A 5 -1.00 18.42 1.72
N GLU A 6 -1.73 17.94 0.72
CA GLU A 6 -2.01 16.53 0.48
C GLU A 6 -1.67 16.16 -0.96
N ILE A 7 -1.33 14.89 -1.19
CA ILE A 7 -1.11 14.33 -2.51
C ILE A 7 -1.76 12.94 -2.56
N SER A 8 -2.48 12.65 -3.63
CA SER A 8 -3.01 11.32 -3.88
C SER A 8 -1.94 10.38 -4.42
N VAL A 9 -2.15 9.07 -4.28
CA VAL A 9 -1.26 8.06 -4.88
C VAL A 9 -1.13 8.26 -6.39
N SER A 10 -2.23 8.56 -7.08
CA SER A 10 -2.24 8.78 -8.53
C SER A 10 -1.46 10.03 -8.98
N GLU A 11 -1.40 11.05 -8.13
CA GLU A 11 -0.57 12.24 -8.37
C GLU A 11 0.89 11.97 -8.06
N MET A 12 1.19 11.28 -6.95
CA MET A 12 2.55 10.90 -6.57
C MET A 12 3.22 10.06 -7.68
N LEU A 13 2.52 9.07 -8.25
CA LEU A 13 3.03 8.20 -9.30
C LEU A 13 3.33 8.94 -10.64
N LYS A 14 2.90 10.20 -10.78
CA LYS A 14 3.20 11.05 -11.94
C LYS A 14 4.39 11.97 -11.72
N LEU A 15 4.89 12.09 -10.50
CA LEU A 15 6.06 12.90 -10.18
C LEU A 15 7.35 12.16 -10.58
N ASP A 16 8.40 12.93 -10.88
CA ASP A 16 9.73 12.37 -11.04
C ASP A 16 10.27 11.93 -9.66
N GLU A 17 10.78 10.70 -9.56
CA GLU A 17 11.29 10.12 -8.31
C GLU A 17 12.43 10.93 -7.68
N SER A 18 13.14 11.75 -8.47
CA SER A 18 14.18 12.63 -7.98
C SER A 18 13.65 13.85 -7.21
N GLU A 19 12.40 14.23 -7.43
CA GLU A 19 11.78 15.45 -6.86
C GLU A 19 11.19 15.23 -5.46
N TYR A 20 10.95 13.98 -5.06
CA TYR A 20 10.33 13.66 -3.77
C TYR A 20 11.07 12.57 -3.00
N LEU A 21 10.73 12.45 -1.72
CA LEU A 21 11.14 11.36 -0.84
C LEU A 21 9.93 10.92 -0.02
N VAL A 22 9.60 9.64 -0.07
CA VAL A 22 8.54 9.08 0.78
C VAL A 22 9.12 8.73 2.16
N ILE A 23 8.49 9.26 3.20
CA ILE A 23 8.79 8.93 4.60
C ILE A 23 7.65 8.06 5.11
N ASP A 24 7.92 6.78 5.32
CA ASP A 24 6.95 5.84 5.89
C ASP A 24 7.09 5.84 7.41
N ILE A 25 6.05 6.37 8.09
CA ILE A 25 6.04 6.53 9.55
C ILE A 25 5.44 5.33 10.30
N ARG A 26 5.14 4.24 9.59
CA ARG A 26 4.71 2.99 10.22
C ARG A 26 5.85 2.33 10.99
N ASP A 27 5.52 1.39 11.85
CA ASP A 27 6.53 0.58 12.52
C ASP A 27 7.36 -0.26 11.53
N GLU A 28 8.54 -0.69 11.96
CA GLU A 28 9.50 -1.43 11.14
C GLU A 28 8.94 -2.77 10.64
N ILE A 29 8.08 -3.41 11.43
CA ILE A 29 7.45 -4.68 11.06
C ILE A 29 6.52 -4.46 9.87
N ALA A 30 5.62 -3.47 9.96
CA ALA A 30 4.71 -3.12 8.87
C ALA A 30 5.46 -2.70 7.60
N PHE A 31 6.57 -1.97 7.74
CA PHE A 31 7.43 -1.58 6.62
C PHE A 31 8.08 -2.79 5.94
N THR A 32 8.57 -3.76 6.72
CA THR A 32 9.22 -4.98 6.19
C THR A 32 8.25 -5.86 5.41
N TYR A 33 6.97 -5.88 5.77
CA TYR A 33 5.95 -6.62 5.03
C TYR A 33 5.55 -5.99 3.70
N GLY A 34 5.91 -4.73 3.49
CA GLY A 34 5.70 -4.03 2.23
C GLY A 34 5.70 -2.52 2.41
N THR A 35 6.22 -1.83 1.42
CA THR A 35 6.35 -0.37 1.42
C THR A 35 6.23 0.20 0.02
N ILE A 36 6.19 1.53 -0.09
CA ILE A 36 6.29 2.27 -1.35
C ILE A 36 7.74 2.20 -1.84
N ASN A 37 7.94 2.03 -3.14
CA ASN A 37 9.27 2.01 -3.74
C ASN A 37 10.08 3.27 -3.32
N ASN A 38 11.34 3.05 -2.98
CA ASN A 38 12.27 4.10 -2.53
C ASN A 38 11.84 4.87 -1.26
N ALA A 39 10.87 4.34 -0.49
CA ALA A 39 10.50 4.94 0.79
C ALA A 39 11.57 4.67 1.86
N VAL A 40 11.74 5.66 2.73
CA VAL A 40 12.57 5.54 3.93
C VAL A 40 11.66 5.32 5.13
N ASN A 41 11.92 4.28 5.92
CA ASN A 41 11.18 4.06 7.16
C ASN A 41 11.76 4.92 8.27
N ILE A 42 10.92 5.79 8.81
CA ILE A 42 11.19 6.56 10.02
C ILE A 42 9.92 6.49 10.88
N PRO A 43 9.84 5.56 11.82
CA PRO A 43 8.70 5.45 12.72
C PRO A 43 8.38 6.80 13.36
N GLN A 44 7.09 7.09 13.53
CA GLN A 44 6.62 8.41 13.99
C GLN A 44 7.34 8.90 15.25
N ASN A 45 7.61 8.00 16.20
CA ASN A 45 8.31 8.33 17.46
C ASN A 45 9.79 8.68 17.30
N GLN A 46 10.40 8.37 16.15
CA GLN A 46 11.81 8.67 15.84
C GLN A 46 11.96 9.88 14.89
N LEU A 47 10.85 10.41 14.37
CA LEU A 47 10.89 11.40 13.30
C LEU A 47 11.57 12.71 13.75
N ASP A 48 11.29 13.18 14.96
CA ASP A 48 11.86 14.43 15.47
C ASP A 48 13.38 14.39 15.59
N GLU A 49 13.94 13.26 15.98
CA GLU A 49 15.39 13.04 16.09
C GLU A 49 16.07 13.03 14.72
N LYS A 50 15.36 12.61 13.68
CA LYS A 50 15.89 12.47 12.32
C LYS A 50 15.62 13.67 11.41
N LEU A 51 14.90 14.70 11.87
CA LEU A 51 14.58 15.89 11.06
C LEU A 51 15.82 16.56 10.46
N GLY A 52 16.93 16.59 11.20
CA GLY A 52 18.18 17.21 10.73
C GLY A 52 18.84 16.49 9.56
N THR A 53 18.46 15.25 9.27
CA THR A 53 19.00 14.42 8.17
C THR A 53 18.14 14.47 6.92
N LEU A 54 16.94 15.06 6.99
CA LEU A 54 15.98 15.08 5.89
C LEU A 54 16.32 16.19 4.89
N PRO A 55 16.17 15.93 3.58
CA PRO A 55 16.41 16.91 2.55
C PRO A 55 15.38 18.06 2.62
N LYS A 56 15.83 19.31 2.47
CA LYS A 56 14.96 20.49 2.44
C LYS A 56 14.60 20.93 1.02
N ASP A 57 15.28 20.39 0.04
CA ASP A 57 15.15 20.68 -1.38
C ASP A 57 14.18 19.74 -2.11
N LYS A 58 13.65 18.72 -1.43
CA LYS A 58 12.69 17.78 -1.98
C LYS A 58 11.30 17.91 -1.34
N LEU A 59 10.29 17.42 -2.04
CA LEU A 59 8.96 17.19 -1.46
C LEU A 59 9.02 15.94 -0.56
N LEU A 60 8.73 16.08 0.73
CA LEU A 60 8.62 14.97 1.66
C LEU A 60 7.18 14.47 1.67
N ILE A 61 6.93 13.26 1.20
CA ILE A 61 5.60 12.65 1.20
C ILE A 61 5.50 11.74 2.42
N ILE A 62 4.69 12.15 3.39
CA ILE A 62 4.53 11.41 4.63
C ILE A 62 3.45 10.34 4.45
N CYS A 63 3.84 9.10 4.68
CA CYS A 63 3.00 7.93 4.48
C CYS A 63 2.76 7.19 5.80
N CYS A 64 1.51 6.90 6.09
CA CYS A 64 1.11 5.93 7.10
C CYS A 64 0.23 4.84 6.45
N LYS A 65 -0.48 4.05 7.25
CA LYS A 65 -1.34 2.97 6.74
C LYS A 65 -2.45 3.48 5.81
N SER A 66 -3.16 4.56 6.18
CA SER A 66 -4.40 5.04 5.53
C SER A 66 -4.46 6.56 5.28
N GLY A 67 -3.37 7.29 5.49
CA GLY A 67 -3.32 8.74 5.32
C GLY A 67 -3.80 9.58 6.52
N ILE A 68 -4.42 8.96 7.54
CA ILE A 68 -5.02 9.67 8.67
C ILE A 68 -3.95 10.14 9.67
N ILE A 69 -3.06 9.26 10.08
CA ILE A 69 -2.02 9.57 11.08
C ILE A 69 -0.92 10.44 10.48
N SER A 70 -0.64 10.30 9.20
CA SER A 70 0.39 11.06 8.49
C SER A 70 -0.01 12.51 8.22
N ASP A 71 -1.29 12.86 8.25
CA ASP A 71 -1.75 14.22 7.98
C ASP A 71 -1.25 15.23 9.03
N PRO A 72 -1.52 15.07 10.34
CA PRO A 72 -0.99 16.00 11.35
C PRO A 72 0.56 15.99 11.41
N VAL A 73 1.20 14.88 11.06
CA VAL A 73 2.67 14.81 10.97
C VAL A 73 3.19 15.67 9.82
N ALA A 74 2.58 15.59 8.64
CA ALA A 74 2.95 16.42 7.50
C ALA A 74 2.72 17.92 7.79
N GLN A 75 1.64 18.27 8.48
CA GLN A 75 1.38 19.63 8.94
C GLN A 75 2.50 20.12 9.87
N ASN A 76 2.85 19.37 10.90
CA ASN A 76 3.94 19.72 11.82
C ASN A 76 5.29 19.91 11.10
N MET A 77 5.57 19.06 10.10
CA MET A 77 6.77 19.20 9.29
C MET A 77 6.76 20.50 8.46
N ARG A 78 5.61 20.90 7.91
CA ARG A 78 5.48 22.19 7.21
C ARG A 78 5.72 23.38 8.15
N GLU A 79 5.22 23.32 9.37
CA GLU A 79 5.48 24.34 10.41
C GLU A 79 6.96 24.45 10.77
N LYS A 80 7.70 23.34 10.69
CA LYS A 80 9.16 23.28 10.86
C LYS A 80 9.96 23.68 9.60
N GLY A 81 9.27 24.12 8.54
CA GLY A 81 9.89 24.66 7.31
C GLY A 81 10.23 23.62 6.25
N PHE A 82 9.77 22.39 6.36
CA PHE A 82 9.91 21.39 5.30
C PHE A 82 8.80 21.53 4.24
N ASN A 83 9.10 21.16 3.01
CA ASN A 83 8.09 20.98 1.98
C ASN A 83 7.49 19.58 2.13
N ALA A 84 6.44 19.44 2.92
CA ALA A 84 5.87 18.16 3.29
C ALA A 84 4.39 18.06 2.90
N ALA A 85 3.98 16.90 2.38
CA ALA A 85 2.61 16.57 2.02
C ALA A 85 2.17 15.25 2.66
N ASN A 86 0.90 15.14 3.01
CA ASN A 86 0.28 13.89 3.41
C ASN A 86 -0.03 13.02 2.19
N LEU A 87 0.32 11.74 2.21
CA LEU A 87 -0.19 10.77 1.23
C LEU A 87 -1.61 10.37 1.63
N LYS A 88 -2.60 10.91 0.90
CA LYS A 88 -4.01 10.89 1.26
C LYS A 88 -4.58 9.49 1.53
N GLU A 89 -4.28 8.52 0.69
CA GLU A 89 -4.76 7.15 0.82
C GLU A 89 -3.78 6.24 1.58
N GLY A 90 -2.61 6.78 1.96
CA GLY A 90 -1.55 6.05 2.64
C GLY A 90 -1.02 4.85 1.85
N TYR A 91 -0.34 3.94 2.55
CA TYR A 91 0.20 2.72 1.96
C TYR A 91 -0.88 1.82 1.34
N TYR A 92 -2.07 1.77 1.95
CA TYR A 92 -3.16 0.97 1.40
C TYR A 92 -3.60 1.44 0.02
N GLY A 93 -3.72 2.75 -0.20
CA GLY A 93 -4.04 3.28 -1.51
C GLY A 93 -2.97 2.95 -2.56
N TYR A 94 -1.69 3.02 -2.18
CA TYR A 94 -0.58 2.62 -3.05
C TYR A 94 -0.63 1.13 -3.40
N MET A 95 -0.87 0.27 -2.42
CA MET A 95 -1.02 -1.17 -2.64
C MET A 95 -2.18 -1.47 -3.60
N LEU A 96 -3.34 -0.84 -3.39
CA LEU A 96 -4.51 -1.02 -4.26
C LEU A 96 -4.29 -0.49 -5.68
N ALA A 97 -3.56 0.60 -5.84
CA ALA A 97 -3.21 1.14 -7.15
C ALA A 97 -2.33 0.15 -7.94
N ASN A 98 -1.32 -0.43 -7.27
CA ASN A 98 -0.45 -1.43 -7.88
C ASN A 98 -1.18 -2.74 -8.21
N LEU A 99 -2.16 -3.17 -7.38
CA LEU A 99 -2.97 -4.34 -7.69
C LEU A 99 -3.84 -4.15 -8.94
N LYS A 100 -4.33 -2.93 -9.19
CA LYS A 100 -5.14 -2.63 -10.38
C LYS A 100 -4.35 -2.64 -11.68
N ASP A 101 -3.07 -2.29 -11.62
CA ASP A 101 -2.19 -2.24 -12.81
C ASP A 101 -1.63 -3.63 -13.19
N ASP A 102 -1.86 -4.65 -12.35
CA ASP A 102 -1.26 -5.98 -12.47
C ASP A 102 -2.23 -7.01 -13.09
N SER A 103 -2.96 -6.62 -14.15
CA SER A 103 -3.88 -7.52 -14.87
C SER A 103 -3.17 -8.78 -15.42
N ASP A 104 -1.89 -8.68 -15.76
CA ASP A 104 -1.11 -9.81 -16.25
C ASP A 104 -0.69 -10.75 -15.13
N ARG A 105 -0.40 -10.23 -13.93
CA ARG A 105 -0.11 -11.04 -12.73
C ARG A 105 -1.33 -11.83 -12.26
N VAL A 106 -2.53 -11.24 -12.30
CA VAL A 106 -3.77 -11.97 -12.00
C VAL A 106 -3.93 -13.14 -12.96
N LYS A 107 -3.73 -12.96 -14.28
CA LYS A 107 -3.78 -14.02 -15.28
C LYS A 107 -2.71 -15.09 -15.06
N ASP A 108 -1.52 -14.72 -14.62
CA ASP A 108 -0.45 -15.67 -14.32
C ASP A 108 -0.74 -16.48 -13.04
N ILE A 109 -1.32 -15.85 -12.01
CA ILE A 109 -1.82 -16.52 -10.81
C ILE A 109 -2.94 -17.51 -11.17
N GLU A 110 -3.95 -17.06 -11.92
CA GLU A 110 -5.04 -17.93 -12.40
C GLU A 110 -4.50 -19.11 -13.21
N ARG A 111 -3.56 -18.87 -14.12
CA ARG A 111 -2.90 -19.92 -14.90
C ARG A 111 -2.12 -20.88 -14.01
N SER A 112 -1.45 -20.39 -13.00
CA SER A 112 -0.71 -21.18 -12.03
C SER A 112 -1.62 -22.07 -11.19
N ILE A 113 -2.72 -21.51 -10.67
CA ILE A 113 -3.74 -22.26 -9.91
C ILE A 113 -4.36 -23.35 -10.79
N ASN A 114 -4.75 -23.02 -12.01
CA ASN A 114 -5.40 -23.95 -12.93
C ASN A 114 -4.47 -25.04 -13.49
N LYS A 115 -3.19 -24.78 -13.65
CA LYS A 115 -2.24 -25.77 -14.21
C LYS A 115 -1.41 -26.47 -13.14
N LYS A 116 -0.70 -25.68 -12.31
CA LYS A 116 0.30 -26.21 -11.38
C LYS A 116 -0.34 -26.74 -10.09
N PHE A 117 -1.36 -26.08 -9.62
CA PHE A 117 -2.04 -26.42 -8.37
C PHE A 117 -3.43 -27.04 -8.55
N HIS A 118 -3.78 -27.41 -9.79
CA HIS A 118 -5.09 -27.98 -10.12
C HIS A 118 -5.46 -29.16 -9.22
N LYS A 119 -4.63 -30.19 -9.12
CA LYS A 119 -4.92 -31.39 -8.32
C LYS A 119 -4.83 -31.12 -6.80
N GLY A 120 -3.91 -30.25 -6.38
CA GLY A 120 -3.65 -30.01 -4.96
C GLY A 120 -4.65 -29.05 -4.30
N ILE A 121 -5.04 -28.01 -5.02
CA ILE A 121 -5.86 -26.91 -4.49
C ILE A 121 -7.18 -26.83 -5.24
N TRP A 122 -7.15 -26.56 -6.55
CA TRP A 122 -8.35 -26.23 -7.31
C TRP A 122 -9.40 -27.34 -7.32
N SER A 123 -8.99 -28.58 -7.62
CA SER A 123 -9.89 -29.71 -7.65
C SER A 123 -10.55 -30.00 -6.29
N LYS A 124 -9.79 -29.87 -5.19
CA LYS A 124 -10.34 -30.06 -3.84
C LYS A 124 -11.29 -28.93 -3.44
N PHE A 125 -10.95 -27.70 -3.80
CA PHE A 125 -11.78 -26.52 -3.53
C PHE A 125 -13.12 -26.62 -4.29
N THR A 126 -13.08 -26.92 -5.59
CA THR A 126 -14.31 -27.07 -6.40
C THR A 126 -15.14 -28.27 -5.96
N SER A 127 -14.51 -29.39 -5.56
CA SER A 127 -15.23 -30.53 -4.98
C SER A 127 -15.97 -30.13 -3.70
N ALA A 128 -15.29 -29.43 -2.79
CA ALA A 128 -15.93 -28.98 -1.56
C ALA A 128 -17.12 -28.01 -1.81
N ILE A 129 -16.98 -27.09 -2.76
CA ILE A 129 -18.09 -26.20 -3.15
C ILE A 129 -19.29 -27.01 -3.62
N ASN A 130 -19.09 -28.01 -4.46
CA ASN A 130 -20.16 -28.85 -5.00
C ASN A 130 -20.75 -29.81 -3.96
N ASP A 131 -19.88 -30.49 -3.20
CA ASP A 131 -20.32 -31.52 -2.23
C ASP A 131 -21.11 -30.91 -1.06
N TYR A 132 -20.77 -29.68 -0.66
CA TYR A 132 -21.44 -28.98 0.43
C TYR A 132 -22.39 -27.88 -0.03
N GLN A 133 -22.60 -27.73 -1.35
CA GLN A 133 -23.48 -26.69 -1.94
C GLN A 133 -23.19 -25.29 -1.37
N LEU A 134 -21.89 -24.93 -1.29
CA LEU A 134 -21.46 -23.69 -0.64
C LEU A 134 -21.77 -22.44 -1.48
N VAL A 135 -21.98 -22.60 -2.78
CA VAL A 135 -22.25 -21.49 -3.72
C VAL A 135 -23.25 -21.99 -4.77
N GLU A 136 -24.28 -21.20 -5.03
CA GLU A 136 -25.29 -21.44 -6.08
C GLU A 136 -25.26 -20.35 -7.15
N GLU A 137 -25.88 -20.62 -8.30
CA GLU A 137 -25.97 -19.63 -9.38
C GLU A 137 -26.79 -18.41 -8.91
N GLY A 138 -26.19 -17.20 -9.03
CA GLY A 138 -26.81 -15.95 -8.59
C GLY A 138 -26.43 -15.49 -7.19
N ASP A 139 -25.66 -16.28 -6.45
CA ASP A 139 -25.15 -15.88 -5.14
C ASP A 139 -24.23 -14.67 -5.22
N LYS A 140 -24.34 -13.79 -4.22
CA LYS A 140 -23.44 -12.66 -4.02
C LYS A 140 -22.45 -13.01 -2.91
N ILE A 141 -21.21 -13.24 -3.29
CA ILE A 141 -20.14 -13.61 -2.36
C ILE A 141 -19.41 -12.35 -1.90
N ALA A 142 -19.37 -12.10 -0.59
CA ALA A 142 -18.56 -11.07 0.02
C ALA A 142 -17.26 -11.67 0.55
N VAL A 143 -16.12 -11.22 0.01
CA VAL A 143 -14.79 -11.61 0.49
C VAL A 143 -14.26 -10.52 1.38
N CYS A 144 -14.15 -10.80 2.69
CA CYS A 144 -13.57 -9.88 3.66
C CYS A 144 -12.05 -10.08 3.71
N ILE A 145 -11.30 -9.06 3.30
CA ILE A 145 -9.84 -9.06 3.36
C ILE A 145 -9.40 -8.36 4.64
N SER A 146 -8.88 -9.11 5.61
CA SER A 146 -8.44 -8.57 6.91
C SER A 146 -7.11 -7.81 6.84
N GLY A 147 -6.43 -7.82 5.69
CA GLY A 147 -5.07 -7.28 5.53
C GLY A 147 -3.98 -8.15 6.14
N GLY A 148 -4.31 -9.34 6.63
CA GLY A 148 -3.35 -10.35 7.02
C GLY A 148 -2.76 -11.08 5.80
N LYS A 149 -1.58 -11.69 5.98
CA LYS A 149 -0.86 -12.39 4.91
C LYS A 149 -1.73 -13.46 4.22
N ASP A 150 -2.52 -14.20 5.00
CA ASP A 150 -3.33 -15.32 4.51
C ASP A 150 -4.60 -14.89 3.76
N SER A 151 -5.06 -13.65 3.99
CA SER A 151 -6.22 -13.08 3.28
C SER A 151 -5.85 -12.26 2.04
N MET A 152 -4.55 -12.11 1.75
CA MET A 152 -4.03 -11.37 0.59
C MET A 152 -3.45 -12.30 -0.49
N LEU A 153 -3.42 -13.60 -0.25
CA LEU A 153 -3.07 -14.65 -1.21
C LEU A 153 -4.33 -15.10 -1.95
#